data_088dd58f3b5e0835b8461d70cf238609
#
_entry.id   088dd58f3b5e0835b8461d70cf238609
#
_cell.length_a   1.000
_cell.length_b   1.000
_cell.length_c   1.000
_cell.angle_alpha   90.00
_cell.angle_beta   90.00
_cell.angle_gamma   90.00
#
_symmetry.space_group_name_H-M   'P 1'
#
loop_
_entity.id
_entity.type
_entity.pdbx_description
1 polymer ?
#
loop_
_entity_poly.entity_id
_entity_poly.type
_entity_poly.pdbx_seq_one_letter_code
_entity_poly.pdbx_strand_id
1 'polypeptide(L)'
;MTFFEQSVFFGVSVSLAAYGIGVLLQKKFKFALFNPLLISVVLTIAVLLTAHISYDTFYEGAKYLSYLLTPATVCLAVPLYEKLSLLKSNWKAIFAGILSGVITTLCSVFVMSKLFHLTHEEYVTLLPKSITTAIGMGVSEELGGYVTLTVAMIIITGIFGNVIAVSFCRLFRITDPIAKGVSIGSAAHALGTAKALEIGEVEGAMSSLSIVVAGLLTVVGASIFANLM
;
A
#
# COMPACT_ATOMS: atom_id res chain seq x y z
N MET A 1 -0.15 -27.21 21.99
CA MET A 1 0.21 -26.27 20.91
C MET A 1 0.22 -26.92 19.54
N THR A 2 0.52 -28.20 19.44
CA THR A 2 0.62 -28.94 18.16
C THR A 2 -0.64 -28.98 17.28
N PHE A 3 -1.86 -28.84 17.86
CA PHE A 3 -3.11 -28.90 17.07
C PHE A 3 -3.30 -27.67 16.17
N PHE A 4 -2.93 -26.48 16.64
CA PHE A 4 -3.03 -25.24 15.85
C PHE A 4 -1.92 -25.13 14.80
N GLU A 5 -0.73 -25.65 15.10
CA GLU A 5 0.41 -25.65 14.18
C GLU A 5 0.21 -26.56 12.96
N GLN A 6 -0.60 -27.60 13.12
CA GLN A 6 -0.90 -28.55 12.02
C GLN A 6 -2.14 -28.18 11.22
N SER A 7 -2.88 -27.14 11.61
CA SER A 7 -4.10 -26.74 10.92
C SER A 7 -3.80 -25.83 9.73
N VAL A 8 -4.08 -26.34 8.54
CA VAL A 8 -4.01 -25.59 7.27
C VAL A 8 -4.87 -24.31 7.31
N PHE A 9 -5.87 -24.24 8.18
CA PHE A 9 -6.78 -23.09 8.28
C PHE A 9 -6.36 -22.07 9.35
N PHE A 10 -5.32 -22.33 10.12
CA PHE A 10 -4.91 -21.46 11.23
C PHE A 10 -4.63 -20.03 10.76
N GLY A 11 -3.75 -19.85 9.76
CA GLY A 11 -3.38 -18.53 9.25
C GLY A 11 -4.56 -17.74 8.69
N VAL A 12 -5.47 -18.39 7.94
CA VAL A 12 -6.70 -17.77 7.42
C VAL A 12 -7.61 -17.35 8.57
N SER A 13 -7.83 -18.24 9.56
CA SER A 13 -8.74 -17.97 10.68
C SER A 13 -8.25 -16.83 11.55
N VAL A 14 -6.96 -16.78 11.89
CA VAL A 14 -6.36 -15.70 12.66
C VAL A 14 -6.48 -14.37 11.89
N SER A 15 -6.16 -14.35 10.61
CA SER A 15 -6.22 -13.14 9.78
C SER A 15 -7.65 -12.59 9.70
N LEU A 16 -8.64 -13.46 9.42
CA LEU A 16 -10.04 -13.06 9.32
C LEU A 16 -10.61 -12.61 10.66
N ALA A 17 -10.30 -13.32 11.75
CA ALA A 17 -10.73 -12.94 13.10
C ALA A 17 -10.14 -11.59 13.52
N ALA A 18 -8.84 -11.39 13.30
CA ALA A 18 -8.18 -10.12 13.61
C ALA A 18 -8.76 -8.95 12.81
N TYR A 19 -9.04 -9.17 11.51
CA TYR A 19 -9.71 -8.17 10.68
C TYR A 19 -11.14 -7.88 11.14
N GLY A 20 -11.91 -8.92 11.47
CA GLY A 20 -13.26 -8.79 12.02
C GLY A 20 -13.29 -7.96 13.31
N ILE A 21 -12.35 -8.22 14.24
CA ILE A 21 -12.19 -7.40 15.44
C ILE A 21 -11.88 -5.95 15.08
N GLY A 22 -10.99 -5.71 14.12
CA GLY A 22 -10.67 -4.37 13.63
C GLY A 22 -11.90 -3.63 13.10
N VAL A 23 -12.74 -4.29 12.30
CA VAL A 23 -14.01 -3.73 11.79
C VAL A 23 -14.97 -3.38 12.93
N LEU A 24 -15.11 -4.24 13.93
CA LEU A 24 -15.97 -3.99 15.09
C LEU A 24 -15.47 -2.78 15.90
N LEU A 25 -14.16 -2.68 16.14
CA LEU A 25 -13.55 -1.55 16.83
C LEU A 25 -13.74 -0.24 16.05
N GLN A 26 -13.54 -0.25 14.74
CA GLN A 26 -13.77 0.94 13.91
C GLN A 26 -15.23 1.41 13.97
N LYS A 27 -16.19 0.48 13.87
CA LYS A 27 -17.62 0.82 13.98
C LYS A 27 -17.96 1.43 15.34
N LYS A 28 -17.34 0.94 16.44
CA LYS A 28 -17.61 1.41 17.79
C LYS A 28 -16.98 2.78 18.07
N PHE A 29 -15.71 2.96 17.74
CA PHE A 29 -14.94 4.15 18.12
C PHE A 29 -14.88 5.24 17.04
N LYS A 30 -15.15 4.91 15.77
CA LYS A 30 -15.16 5.84 14.60
C LYS A 30 -13.93 6.74 14.49
N PHE A 31 -12.78 6.30 15.01
CA PHE A 31 -11.55 7.04 15.02
C PHE A 31 -10.55 6.42 14.03
N ALA A 32 -9.79 7.24 13.28
CA ALA A 32 -8.91 6.78 12.20
C ALA A 32 -7.86 5.74 12.65
N LEU A 33 -7.42 5.83 13.91
CA LEU A 33 -6.44 4.88 14.48
C LEU A 33 -6.99 3.46 14.62
N PHE A 34 -8.32 3.30 14.70
CA PHE A 34 -8.97 1.97 14.70
C PHE A 34 -9.23 1.47 13.27
N ASN A 35 -8.32 1.77 12.34
CA ASN A 35 -8.37 1.22 11.00
C ASN A 35 -8.28 -0.30 11.05
N PRO A 36 -9.20 -1.05 10.39
CA PRO A 36 -9.26 -2.50 10.46
C PRO A 36 -7.97 -3.19 10.01
N LEU A 37 -7.30 -2.65 8.98
CA LEU A 37 -6.03 -3.18 8.52
C LEU A 37 -4.93 -3.03 9.56
N LEU A 38 -4.80 -1.84 10.14
CA LEU A 38 -3.81 -1.59 11.20
C LEU A 38 -4.04 -2.51 12.39
N ILE A 39 -5.29 -2.58 12.86
CA ILE A 39 -5.66 -3.45 14.00
C ILE A 39 -5.41 -4.92 13.68
N SER A 40 -5.77 -5.39 12.48
CA SER A 40 -5.55 -6.79 12.11
C SER A 40 -4.07 -7.16 12.06
N VAL A 41 -3.21 -6.29 11.54
CA VAL A 41 -1.76 -6.53 11.54
C VAL A 41 -1.21 -6.60 12.96
N VAL A 42 -1.55 -5.62 13.81
CA VAL A 42 -1.08 -5.59 15.21
C VAL A 42 -1.58 -6.82 15.99
N LEU A 43 -2.85 -7.18 15.85
CA LEU A 43 -3.41 -8.36 16.53
C LEU A 43 -2.76 -9.66 16.03
N THR A 44 -2.56 -9.81 14.71
CA THR A 44 -1.91 -11.00 14.17
C THR A 44 -0.49 -11.12 14.70
N ILE A 45 0.30 -10.05 14.67
CA ILE A 45 1.65 -10.03 15.24
C ILE A 45 1.61 -10.40 16.74
N ALA A 46 0.71 -9.81 17.50
CA ALA A 46 0.57 -10.10 18.93
C ALA A 46 0.24 -11.57 19.19
N VAL A 47 -0.67 -12.17 18.42
CA VAL A 47 -1.01 -13.60 18.51
C VAL A 47 0.20 -14.48 18.22
N LEU A 48 0.95 -14.21 17.13
CA LEU A 48 2.12 -15.00 16.76
C LEU A 48 3.22 -14.92 17.84
N LEU A 49 3.49 -13.72 18.36
CA LEU A 49 4.50 -13.52 19.39
C LEU A 49 4.11 -14.17 20.72
N THR A 50 2.87 -14.00 21.18
CA THR A 50 2.41 -14.54 22.47
C THR A 50 2.25 -16.06 22.45
N ALA A 51 1.86 -16.63 21.32
CA ALA A 51 1.73 -18.06 21.14
C ALA A 51 3.06 -18.74 20.72
N HIS A 52 4.15 -17.97 20.52
CA HIS A 52 5.45 -18.45 20.03
C HIS A 52 5.34 -19.25 18.71
N ILE A 53 4.46 -18.80 17.80
CA ILE A 53 4.24 -19.43 16.49
C ILE A 53 5.16 -18.80 15.47
N SER A 54 5.88 -19.63 14.70
CA SER A 54 6.75 -19.14 13.63
C SER A 54 5.94 -18.54 12.47
N TYR A 55 6.54 -17.59 11.76
CA TYR A 55 5.94 -17.03 10.56
C TYR A 55 5.63 -18.09 9.51
N ASP A 56 6.52 -19.06 9.33
CA ASP A 56 6.34 -20.14 8.33
C ASP A 56 5.10 -20.97 8.63
N THR A 57 4.88 -21.34 9.89
CA THR A 57 3.68 -22.05 10.34
C THR A 57 2.40 -21.23 10.07
N PHE A 58 2.43 -19.94 10.36
CA PHE A 58 1.31 -19.04 10.05
C PHE A 58 1.08 -18.92 8.55
N TYR A 59 2.16 -18.76 7.77
CA TYR A 59 2.09 -18.55 6.33
C TYR A 59 1.55 -19.77 5.58
N GLU A 60 1.80 -20.98 6.05
CA GLU A 60 1.23 -22.20 5.45
C GLU A 60 -0.30 -22.16 5.35
N GLY A 61 -0.97 -21.59 6.35
CA GLY A 61 -2.39 -21.34 6.29
C GLY A 61 -2.76 -20.03 5.58
N ALA A 62 -2.02 -18.93 5.86
CA ALA A 62 -2.33 -17.62 5.34
C ALA A 62 -2.13 -17.49 3.81
N LYS A 63 -1.29 -18.35 3.19
CA LYS A 63 -1.06 -18.36 1.73
C LYS A 63 -2.34 -18.50 0.90
N TYR A 64 -3.40 -19.11 1.43
CA TYR A 64 -4.69 -19.20 0.73
C TYR A 64 -5.34 -17.83 0.53
N LEU A 65 -5.12 -16.88 1.46
CA LEU A 65 -5.53 -15.49 1.26
C LEU A 65 -4.70 -14.81 0.18
N SER A 66 -3.42 -15.16 0.06
CA SER A 66 -2.53 -14.61 -0.96
C SER A 66 -2.97 -14.99 -2.39
N TYR A 67 -3.61 -16.16 -2.57
CA TYR A 67 -4.17 -16.55 -3.88
C TYR A 67 -5.31 -15.61 -4.33
N LEU A 68 -5.97 -14.92 -3.41
CA LEU A 68 -7.00 -13.93 -3.73
C LEU A 68 -6.42 -12.58 -4.17
N LEU A 69 -5.11 -12.37 -4.01
CA LEU A 69 -4.47 -11.10 -4.35
C LEU A 69 -4.58 -10.80 -5.86
N THR A 70 -4.31 -11.77 -6.72
CA THR A 70 -4.42 -11.60 -8.17
C THR A 70 -5.85 -11.28 -8.63
N PRO A 71 -6.89 -12.07 -8.29
CA PRO A 71 -8.25 -11.71 -8.66
C PRO A 71 -8.71 -10.40 -8.04
N ALA A 72 -8.34 -10.08 -6.79
CA ALA A 72 -8.65 -8.80 -6.19
C ALA A 72 -8.03 -7.63 -6.96
N THR A 73 -6.77 -7.77 -7.39
CA THR A 73 -6.09 -6.76 -8.22
C THR A 73 -6.78 -6.58 -9.57
N VAL A 74 -7.21 -7.67 -10.22
CA VAL A 74 -7.97 -7.60 -11.47
C VAL A 74 -9.32 -6.90 -11.27
N CYS A 75 -10.01 -7.14 -10.14
CA CYS A 75 -11.26 -6.44 -9.83
C CYS A 75 -11.09 -4.92 -9.71
N LEU A 76 -9.91 -4.40 -9.38
CA LEU A 76 -9.65 -2.96 -9.38
C LEU A 76 -9.73 -2.32 -10.78
N ALA A 77 -9.66 -3.12 -11.84
CA ALA A 77 -9.85 -2.64 -13.21
C ALA A 77 -11.33 -2.33 -13.55
N VAL A 78 -12.29 -2.91 -12.82
CA VAL A 78 -13.71 -2.71 -13.08
C VAL A 78 -14.13 -1.25 -12.91
N PRO A 79 -13.93 -0.59 -11.73
CA PRO A 79 -14.28 0.83 -11.57
C PRO A 79 -13.47 1.72 -12.51
N LEU A 80 -12.26 1.34 -12.88
CA LEU A 80 -11.46 2.06 -13.87
C LEU A 80 -12.12 2.02 -15.26
N TYR A 81 -12.60 0.87 -15.69
CA TYR A 81 -13.29 0.71 -16.97
C TYR A 81 -14.60 1.51 -17.00
N GLU A 82 -15.40 1.46 -15.94
CA GLU A 82 -16.65 2.20 -15.81
C GLU A 82 -16.45 3.72 -15.89
N LYS A 83 -15.32 4.24 -15.43
CA LYS A 83 -14.99 5.68 -15.44
C LYS A 83 -14.02 6.08 -16.58
N LEU A 84 -13.91 5.26 -17.63
CA LEU A 84 -12.96 5.47 -18.73
C LEU A 84 -13.18 6.80 -19.48
N SER A 85 -14.42 7.25 -19.63
CA SER A 85 -14.76 8.55 -20.25
C SER A 85 -14.20 9.72 -19.44
N LEU A 86 -14.34 9.65 -18.12
CA LEU A 86 -13.82 10.65 -17.19
C LEU A 86 -12.29 10.71 -17.23
N LEU A 87 -11.67 9.55 -17.31
CA LEU A 87 -10.23 9.42 -17.46
C LEU A 87 -9.74 10.07 -18.77
N LYS A 88 -10.39 9.76 -19.89
CA LYS A 88 -10.03 10.33 -21.19
C LYS A 88 -10.19 11.85 -21.22
N SER A 89 -11.21 12.41 -20.57
CA SER A 89 -11.42 13.85 -20.53
C SER A 89 -10.41 14.60 -19.65
N ASN A 90 -9.84 13.94 -18.63
CA ASN A 90 -8.94 14.54 -17.64
C ASN A 90 -7.52 13.99 -17.66
N TRP A 91 -7.13 13.24 -18.70
CA TRP A 91 -5.88 12.47 -18.74
C TRP A 91 -4.63 13.31 -18.45
N LYS A 92 -4.57 14.57 -18.93
CA LYS A 92 -3.42 15.45 -18.70
C LYS A 92 -3.26 15.81 -17.22
N ALA A 93 -4.36 16.16 -16.57
CA ALA A 93 -4.34 16.49 -15.14
C ALA A 93 -3.99 15.26 -14.29
N ILE A 94 -4.56 14.10 -14.63
CA ILE A 94 -4.32 12.83 -13.95
C ILE A 94 -2.86 12.44 -14.09
N PHE A 95 -2.32 12.44 -15.31
CA PHE A 95 -0.92 12.07 -15.56
C PHE A 95 0.05 13.05 -14.88
N ALA A 96 -0.19 14.35 -14.97
CA ALA A 96 0.61 15.36 -14.28
C ALA A 96 0.57 15.20 -12.76
N GLY A 97 -0.61 14.89 -12.20
CA GLY A 97 -0.77 14.61 -10.78
C GLY A 97 0.01 13.39 -10.32
N ILE A 98 -0.08 12.27 -11.05
CA ILE A 98 0.68 11.05 -10.74
C ILE A 98 2.19 11.29 -10.87
N LEU A 99 2.62 11.92 -11.96
CA LEU A 99 4.03 12.23 -12.19
C LEU A 99 4.61 13.12 -11.08
N SER A 100 3.87 14.17 -10.69
CA SER A 100 4.29 15.04 -9.58
C SER A 100 4.40 14.27 -8.26
N GLY A 101 3.46 13.35 -7.98
CA GLY A 101 3.49 12.48 -6.81
C GLY A 101 4.71 11.56 -6.80
N VAL A 102 5.02 10.93 -7.92
CA VAL A 102 6.21 10.06 -8.06
C VAL A 102 7.50 10.86 -7.88
N ILE A 103 7.64 11.99 -8.60
CA ILE A 103 8.83 12.86 -8.46
C ILE A 103 8.98 13.34 -7.02
N THR A 104 7.91 13.80 -6.38
CA THR A 104 7.95 14.24 -4.99
C THR A 104 8.38 13.12 -4.05
N THR A 105 7.90 11.90 -4.27
CA THR A 105 8.30 10.73 -3.48
C THR A 105 9.80 10.44 -3.63
N LEU A 106 10.29 10.34 -4.87
CA LEU A 106 11.71 10.05 -5.14
C LEU A 106 12.63 11.17 -4.62
N CYS A 107 12.27 12.43 -4.85
CA CYS A 107 13.01 13.57 -4.31
C CYS A 107 13.00 13.59 -2.77
N SER A 108 11.87 13.30 -2.14
CA SER A 108 11.78 13.27 -0.67
C SER A 108 12.66 12.16 -0.10
N VAL A 109 12.65 10.96 -0.69
CA VAL A 109 13.52 9.86 -0.27
C VAL A 109 14.98 10.26 -0.43
N PHE A 110 15.36 10.83 -1.57
CA PHE A 110 16.73 11.29 -1.82
C PHE A 110 17.18 12.32 -0.78
N VAL A 111 16.39 13.38 -0.55
CA VAL A 111 16.72 14.42 0.42
C VAL A 111 16.84 13.87 1.84
N MET A 112 15.89 13.02 2.25
CA MET A 112 15.92 12.40 3.58
C MET A 112 17.11 11.45 3.73
N SER A 113 17.45 10.67 2.70
CA SER A 113 18.62 9.78 2.72
C SER A 113 19.93 10.57 2.87
N LYS A 114 20.07 11.71 2.18
CA LYS A 114 21.22 12.61 2.36
C LYS A 114 21.25 13.22 3.76
N LEU A 115 20.09 13.64 4.28
CA LEU A 115 20.00 14.28 5.61
C LEU A 115 20.35 13.29 6.74
N PHE A 116 19.92 12.03 6.63
CA PHE A 116 20.17 10.99 7.63
C PHE A 116 21.43 10.17 7.35
N HIS A 117 22.20 10.50 6.32
CA HIS A 117 23.44 9.80 5.93
C HIS A 117 23.22 8.30 5.73
N LEU A 118 22.11 7.92 5.07
CA LEU A 118 21.83 6.52 4.75
C LEU A 118 22.87 5.98 3.75
N THR A 119 23.13 4.69 3.81
CA THR A 119 23.94 4.02 2.79
C THR A 119 23.21 3.93 1.46
N HIS A 120 23.93 3.57 0.39
CA HIS A 120 23.31 3.37 -0.92
C HIS A 120 22.24 2.28 -0.88
N GLU A 121 22.51 1.16 -0.22
CA GLU A 121 21.58 0.03 -0.08
C GLU A 121 20.31 0.44 0.68
N GLU A 122 20.44 1.22 1.76
CA GLU A 122 19.30 1.74 2.52
C GLU A 122 18.48 2.72 1.68
N TYR A 123 19.15 3.57 0.91
CA TYR A 123 18.50 4.53 0.03
C TYR A 123 17.66 3.85 -1.05
N VAL A 124 18.25 2.91 -1.81
CA VAL A 124 17.53 2.22 -2.88
C VAL A 124 16.41 1.31 -2.35
N THR A 125 16.53 0.83 -1.11
CA THR A 125 15.47 0.13 -0.38
C THR A 125 14.22 0.99 -0.23
N LEU A 126 14.36 2.30 -0.02
CA LEU A 126 13.27 3.23 0.24
C LEU A 126 12.64 3.83 -1.02
N LEU A 127 13.34 3.83 -2.16
CA LEU A 127 12.85 4.43 -3.40
C LEU A 127 11.47 3.89 -3.82
N PRO A 128 11.20 2.57 -3.81
CA PRO A 128 9.94 2.01 -4.25
C PRO A 128 8.84 1.95 -3.16
N LYS A 129 8.98 2.68 -2.05
CA LYS A 129 8.06 2.58 -0.89
C LYS A 129 6.58 2.89 -1.17
N SER A 130 6.26 3.59 -2.25
CA SER A 130 4.90 4.06 -2.56
C SER A 130 4.21 3.28 -3.68
N ILE A 131 4.83 2.20 -4.18
CA ILE A 131 4.26 1.34 -5.21
C ILE A 131 3.84 -0.02 -4.64
N THR A 132 3.32 -0.92 -5.48
CA THR A 132 2.90 -2.25 -5.02
C THR A 132 4.09 -3.09 -4.58
N THR A 133 3.86 -3.96 -3.59
CA THR A 133 4.90 -4.83 -3.03
C THR A 133 5.62 -5.65 -4.09
N ALA A 134 4.87 -6.23 -5.04
CA ALA A 134 5.44 -7.06 -6.11
C ALA A 134 6.43 -6.28 -6.99
N ILE A 135 6.06 -5.06 -7.44
CA ILE A 135 6.94 -4.22 -8.25
C ILE A 135 8.09 -3.70 -7.39
N GLY A 136 7.80 -3.28 -6.15
CA GLY A 136 8.79 -2.72 -5.25
C GLY A 136 9.89 -3.70 -4.84
N MET A 137 9.56 -4.98 -4.65
CA MET A 137 10.55 -6.04 -4.41
C MET A 137 11.53 -6.17 -5.57
N GLY A 138 10.99 -6.26 -6.81
CA GLY A 138 11.83 -6.37 -8.00
C GLY A 138 12.75 -5.16 -8.20
N VAL A 139 12.23 -3.94 -8.01
CA VAL A 139 13.03 -2.71 -8.09
C VAL A 139 14.14 -2.69 -7.03
N SER A 140 13.81 -3.05 -5.78
CA SER A 140 14.78 -3.08 -4.69
C SER A 140 15.88 -4.13 -4.91
N GLU A 141 15.50 -5.32 -5.38
CA GLU A 141 16.44 -6.40 -5.70
C GLU A 141 17.41 -6.00 -6.82
N GLU A 142 16.87 -5.44 -7.90
CA GLU A 142 17.68 -5.00 -9.06
C GLU A 142 18.66 -3.88 -8.70
N LEU A 143 18.28 -2.98 -7.79
CA LEU A 143 19.12 -1.86 -7.35
C LEU A 143 20.05 -2.21 -6.18
N GLY A 144 20.03 -3.43 -5.66
CA GLY A 144 20.87 -3.87 -4.55
C GLY A 144 20.38 -3.46 -3.16
N GLY A 145 19.09 -3.18 -3.01
CA GLY A 145 18.46 -2.85 -1.73
C GLY A 145 18.07 -4.07 -0.90
N TYR A 146 17.65 -3.83 0.33
CA TYR A 146 17.15 -4.85 1.26
C TYR A 146 15.69 -5.16 1.01
N VAL A 147 15.39 -6.17 0.20
CA VAL A 147 14.02 -6.53 -0.24
C VAL A 147 13.03 -6.66 0.92
N THR A 148 13.42 -7.32 2.01
CA THR A 148 12.56 -7.48 3.20
C THR A 148 12.19 -6.13 3.84
N LEU A 149 13.15 -5.21 3.93
CA LEU A 149 12.89 -3.86 4.45
C LEU A 149 12.02 -3.06 3.48
N THR A 150 12.24 -3.20 2.18
CA THR A 150 11.36 -2.60 1.15
C THR A 150 9.91 -3.02 1.34
N VAL A 151 9.65 -4.31 1.52
CA VAL A 151 8.29 -4.82 1.79
C VAL A 151 7.70 -4.19 3.04
N ALA A 152 8.46 -4.14 4.13
CA ALA A 152 8.00 -3.52 5.37
C ALA A 152 7.66 -2.02 5.17
N MET A 153 8.51 -1.28 4.47
CA MET A 153 8.29 0.15 4.20
C MET A 153 7.10 0.41 3.28
N ILE A 154 6.86 -0.44 2.29
CA ILE A 154 5.68 -0.39 1.44
C ILE A 154 4.41 -0.60 2.27
N ILE A 155 4.38 -1.63 3.11
CA ILE A 155 3.23 -1.93 3.96
C ILE A 155 2.96 -0.78 4.93
N ILE A 156 3.98 -0.28 5.63
CA ILE A 156 3.87 0.86 6.54
C ILE A 156 3.33 2.10 5.81
N THR A 157 3.90 2.42 4.65
CA THR A 157 3.45 3.55 3.82
C THR A 157 1.99 3.41 3.42
N GLY A 158 1.59 2.22 2.98
CA GLY A 158 0.23 1.93 2.56
C GLY A 158 -0.79 2.01 3.71
N ILE A 159 -0.47 1.43 4.87
CA ILE A 159 -1.32 1.50 6.07
C ILE A 159 -1.44 2.96 6.54
N PHE A 160 -0.32 3.67 6.64
CA PHE A 160 -0.32 5.07 7.05
C PHE A 160 -1.15 5.93 6.10
N GLY A 161 -0.94 5.78 4.79
CA GLY A 161 -1.73 6.49 3.79
C GLY A 161 -3.23 6.18 3.86
N ASN A 162 -3.60 4.91 4.05
CA ASN A 162 -5.00 4.51 4.24
C ASN A 162 -5.63 5.19 5.47
N VAL A 163 -4.91 5.21 6.60
CA VAL A 163 -5.37 5.82 7.86
C VAL A 163 -5.58 7.33 7.73
N ILE A 164 -4.63 8.04 7.12
CA ILE A 164 -4.65 9.50 7.07
C ILE A 164 -5.38 10.08 5.85
N ALA A 165 -5.68 9.29 4.82
CA ALA A 165 -6.19 9.75 3.52
C ALA A 165 -7.31 10.80 3.65
N VAL A 166 -8.38 10.46 4.38
CA VAL A 166 -9.56 11.35 4.53
C VAL A 166 -9.20 12.63 5.29
N SER A 167 -8.43 12.48 6.38
CA SER A 167 -8.03 13.60 7.23
C SER A 167 -7.10 14.55 6.48
N PHE A 168 -6.18 14.00 5.70
CA PHE A 168 -5.25 14.77 4.86
C PHE A 168 -5.99 15.53 3.77
N CYS A 169 -6.88 14.87 3.01
CA CYS A 169 -7.68 15.54 1.99
C CYS A 169 -8.53 16.67 2.57
N ARG A 170 -9.08 16.48 3.78
CA ARG A 170 -9.85 17.51 4.48
C ARG A 170 -8.98 18.68 4.91
N LEU A 171 -7.82 18.42 5.49
CA LEU A 171 -6.87 19.42 5.96
C LEU A 171 -6.40 20.34 4.82
N PHE A 172 -6.07 19.75 3.68
CA PHE A 172 -5.58 20.48 2.50
C PHE A 172 -6.72 20.90 1.55
N ARG A 173 -8.00 20.73 1.96
CA ARG A 173 -9.19 21.12 1.19
C ARG A 173 -9.22 20.50 -0.21
N ILE A 174 -8.71 19.28 -0.36
CA ILE A 174 -8.81 18.52 -1.62
C ILE A 174 -10.23 17.97 -1.70
N THR A 175 -11.09 18.63 -2.47
CA THR A 175 -12.51 18.30 -2.58
C THR A 175 -12.83 17.53 -3.86
N ASP A 176 -12.07 17.74 -4.93
CA ASP A 176 -12.28 17.10 -6.22
C ASP A 176 -12.04 15.58 -6.14
N PRO A 177 -12.98 14.74 -6.61
CA PRO A 177 -12.87 13.28 -6.51
C PRO A 177 -11.68 12.70 -7.30
N ILE A 178 -11.36 13.29 -8.48
CA ILE A 178 -10.22 12.83 -9.30
C ILE A 178 -8.93 13.11 -8.55
N ALA A 179 -8.77 14.32 -8.01
CA ALA A 179 -7.57 14.70 -7.26
C ALA A 179 -7.38 13.85 -6.01
N LYS A 180 -8.46 13.53 -5.26
CA LYS A 180 -8.41 12.60 -4.13
C LYS A 180 -7.92 11.22 -4.55
N GLY A 181 -8.55 10.64 -5.58
CA GLY A 181 -8.19 9.31 -6.07
C GLY A 181 -6.74 9.25 -6.53
N VAL A 182 -6.30 10.21 -7.33
CA VAL A 182 -4.92 10.30 -7.82
C VAL A 182 -3.92 10.44 -6.67
N SER A 183 -4.18 11.31 -5.71
CA SER A 183 -3.27 11.52 -4.58
C SER A 183 -3.15 10.29 -3.67
N ILE A 184 -4.27 9.63 -3.39
CA ILE A 184 -4.29 8.43 -2.55
C ILE A 184 -3.59 7.27 -3.24
N GLY A 185 -3.90 7.01 -4.53
CA GLY A 185 -3.34 5.89 -5.27
C GLY A 185 -1.84 6.01 -5.52
N SER A 186 -1.36 7.21 -5.84
CA SER A 186 0.07 7.47 -6.07
C SER A 186 0.91 7.46 -4.79
N ALA A 187 0.31 7.78 -3.63
CA ALA A 187 1.02 7.82 -2.36
C ALA A 187 0.99 6.48 -1.59
N ALA A 188 -0.14 5.74 -1.65
CA ALA A 188 -0.42 4.62 -0.76
C ALA A 188 -0.88 3.33 -1.49
N HIS A 189 -0.65 3.26 -2.79
CA HIS A 189 -0.86 2.09 -3.65
C HIS A 189 -2.18 1.33 -3.37
N ALA A 190 -2.17 -0.02 -3.39
CA ALA A 190 -3.37 -0.84 -3.23
C ALA A 190 -4.08 -0.63 -1.87
N LEU A 191 -3.33 -0.42 -0.78
CA LEU A 191 -3.93 -0.18 0.55
C LEU A 191 -4.65 1.17 0.62
N GLY A 192 -4.09 2.20 -0.03
CA GLY A 192 -4.77 3.49 -0.20
C GLY A 192 -6.00 3.38 -1.11
N THR A 193 -5.90 2.58 -2.18
CA THR A 193 -7.01 2.38 -3.12
C THR A 193 -8.21 1.70 -2.46
N ALA A 194 -8.00 0.76 -1.54
CA ALA A 194 -9.08 0.21 -0.73
C ALA A 194 -9.84 1.33 0.01
N LYS A 195 -9.11 2.33 0.54
CA LYS A 195 -9.73 3.50 1.17
C LYS A 195 -10.41 4.43 0.16
N ALA A 196 -9.82 4.63 -1.00
CA ALA A 196 -10.41 5.45 -2.07
C ALA A 196 -11.76 4.87 -2.55
N LEU A 197 -11.88 3.54 -2.67
CA LEU A 197 -13.14 2.85 -2.98
C LEU A 197 -14.22 3.05 -1.91
N GLU A 198 -13.84 3.15 -0.63
CA GLU A 198 -14.78 3.48 0.46
C GLU A 198 -15.26 4.94 0.40
N ILE A 199 -14.45 5.85 -0.16
CA ILE A 199 -14.78 7.28 -0.29
C ILE A 199 -15.76 7.48 -1.44
N GLY A 200 -15.51 6.85 -2.60
CA GLY A 200 -16.38 6.94 -3.76
C GLY A 200 -15.84 6.19 -4.98
N GLU A 201 -16.74 5.96 -5.94
CA GLU A 201 -16.43 5.21 -7.18
C GLU A 201 -15.39 5.93 -8.05
N VAL A 202 -15.46 7.26 -8.13
CA VAL A 202 -14.51 8.05 -8.92
C VAL A 202 -13.13 8.04 -8.25
N GLU A 203 -13.09 8.25 -6.94
CA GLU A 203 -11.86 8.17 -6.14
C GLU A 203 -11.20 6.80 -6.28
N GLY A 204 -12.00 5.73 -6.18
CA GLY A 204 -11.51 4.35 -6.35
C GLY A 204 -10.94 4.10 -7.75
N ALA A 205 -11.66 4.51 -8.80
CA ALA A 205 -11.22 4.34 -10.19
C ALA A 205 -9.91 5.09 -10.48
N MET A 206 -9.82 6.35 -10.05
CA MET A 206 -8.62 7.17 -10.25
C MET A 206 -7.43 6.67 -9.44
N SER A 207 -7.68 6.17 -8.23
CA SER A 207 -6.67 5.54 -7.40
C SER A 207 -6.14 4.25 -8.03
N SER A 208 -7.01 3.40 -8.57
CA SER A 208 -6.64 2.16 -9.28
C SER A 208 -5.74 2.43 -10.48
N LEU A 209 -6.06 3.45 -11.29
CA LEU A 209 -5.20 3.88 -12.38
C LEU A 209 -3.83 4.33 -11.87
N SER A 210 -3.85 5.14 -10.80
CA SER A 210 -2.63 5.72 -10.25
C SER A 210 -1.63 4.68 -9.78
N ILE A 211 -2.09 3.53 -9.25
CA ILE A 211 -1.22 2.40 -8.89
C ILE A 211 -0.37 1.96 -10.10
N VAL A 212 -1.01 1.74 -11.23
CA VAL A 212 -0.35 1.21 -12.43
C VAL A 212 0.65 2.22 -12.99
N VAL A 213 0.19 3.45 -13.18
CA VAL A 213 1.01 4.52 -13.77
C VAL A 213 2.16 4.90 -12.85
N ALA A 214 1.90 5.08 -11.53
CA ALA A 214 2.94 5.37 -10.55
C ALA A 214 3.95 4.23 -10.44
N GLY A 215 3.50 2.97 -10.52
CA GLY A 215 4.39 1.81 -10.55
C GLY A 215 5.39 1.89 -11.71
N LEU A 216 4.90 2.08 -12.94
CA LEU A 216 5.74 2.18 -14.12
C LEU A 216 6.70 3.39 -14.06
N LEU A 217 6.19 4.55 -13.66
CA LEU A 217 7.02 5.76 -13.52
C LEU A 217 8.08 5.60 -12.42
N THR A 218 7.76 4.88 -11.34
CA THR A 218 8.72 4.64 -10.25
C THR A 218 9.81 3.67 -10.65
N VAL A 219 9.51 2.63 -11.45
CA VAL A 219 10.55 1.72 -11.99
C VAL A 219 11.61 2.52 -12.75
N VAL A 220 11.17 3.35 -13.71
CA VAL A 220 12.09 4.20 -14.47
C VAL A 220 12.77 5.25 -13.58
N GLY A 221 12.00 5.92 -12.75
CA GLY A 221 12.49 6.98 -11.88
C GLY A 221 13.48 6.47 -10.83
N ALA A 222 13.22 5.33 -10.21
CA ALA A 222 14.12 4.74 -9.20
C ALA A 222 15.47 4.39 -9.79
N SER A 223 15.51 3.82 -11.01
CA SER A 223 16.78 3.53 -11.71
C SER A 223 17.62 4.79 -12.00
N ILE A 224 16.95 5.92 -12.30
CA ILE A 224 17.63 7.21 -12.49
C ILE A 224 18.12 7.74 -11.13
N PHE A 225 17.26 7.73 -10.10
CA PHE A 225 17.57 8.27 -8.80
C PHE A 225 18.63 7.44 -8.06
N ALA A 226 18.69 6.13 -8.25
CA ALA A 226 19.72 5.28 -7.65
C ALA A 226 21.14 5.75 -7.95
N ASN A 227 21.37 6.33 -9.15
CA ASN A 227 22.68 6.84 -9.54
C ASN A 227 23.04 8.22 -8.94
N LEU A 228 22.15 8.83 -8.12
CA LEU A 228 22.40 10.14 -7.50
C LEU A 228 23.09 10.03 -6.12
N MET A 229 23.21 8.79 -5.61
CA MET A 229 23.75 8.60 -4.26
C MET A 229 24.76 7.43 -4.18
#